data_8423eb8877e576186d4b7da3cf11d194
#
_entry.id   8423eb8877e576186d4b7da3cf11d194
#
_cell.length_a   1.000
_cell.length_b   1.000
_cell.length_c   1.000
_cell.angle_alpha   90.00
_cell.angle_beta   90.00
_cell.angle_gamma   90.00
#
_symmetry.space_group_name_H-M   'P 1'
#
loop_
_entity.id
_entity.type
_entity.pdbx_description
1 polymer ?
#
loop_
_entity_poly.entity_id
_entity_poly.type
_entity_poly.pdbx_seq_one_letter_code
_entity_poly.pdbx_strand_id
1 'polypeptide(L)'
;MELRHLRYFLAVAEEGHFGRAAARLNIVQPALSMQIKALEEELGGALFIRTSRRVELTDAGLLLQAEARRTLEQAEHTRLSVARALRGETGRVRVGFAGNAIFSGKLIADLRLFHQRFPDVELLIHEAAPQEQVEAILAGQLDIGYTPAHSNIAAPGIAVRRIGDWEIRVALPEEHPLAQHAALTVEMLAGEPLVLYQAHDVHEHLFTMLAQKLGEKCHIAYRSGSTLSTLAIAATGLALALVPAPLQQVAIPGLVYRPLNEPDLSANLVLISGHQPGSETVNAYLKLATGQGVRTGWHGGP
;
A
#
# COMPACT_ATOMS: atom_id res chain seq x y z
N MET A 1 -16.46 13.41 38.03
CA MET A 1 -15.39 12.38 38.22
C MET A 1 -14.40 12.47 37.08
N GLU A 2 -13.09 12.45 37.35
CA GLU A 2 -12.00 12.52 36.38
C GLU A 2 -11.15 11.25 36.47
N LEU A 3 -10.44 10.89 35.35
CA LEU A 3 -9.56 9.72 35.35
C LEU A 3 -8.47 9.76 36.43
N ARG A 4 -8.03 10.95 36.83
CA ARG A 4 -7.05 11.08 37.92
C ARG A 4 -7.64 10.65 39.28
N HIS A 5 -8.93 10.89 39.54
CA HIS A 5 -9.58 10.44 40.78
C HIS A 5 -9.60 8.92 40.86
N LEU A 6 -9.85 8.24 39.73
CA LEU A 6 -9.79 6.77 39.67
C LEU A 6 -8.38 6.23 39.92
N ARG A 7 -7.33 6.89 39.36
CA ARG A 7 -5.94 6.54 39.64
C ARG A 7 -5.58 6.71 41.10
N TYR A 8 -6.01 7.81 41.71
CA TYR A 8 -5.76 8.09 43.14
C TYR A 8 -6.47 7.07 44.01
N PHE A 9 -7.73 6.78 43.72
CA PHE A 9 -8.48 5.77 44.41
C PHE A 9 -7.83 4.39 44.36
N LEU A 10 -7.44 3.93 43.18
CA LEU A 10 -6.76 2.64 43.02
C LEU A 10 -5.42 2.60 43.77
N ALA A 11 -4.65 3.66 43.74
CA ALA A 11 -3.39 3.71 44.49
C ALA A 11 -3.61 3.59 46.00
N VAL A 12 -4.65 4.24 46.58
CA VAL A 12 -5.01 4.08 47.99
C VAL A 12 -5.50 2.67 48.26
N ALA A 13 -6.34 2.09 47.40
CA ALA A 13 -6.84 0.74 47.53
C ALA A 13 -5.75 -0.33 47.53
N GLU A 14 -4.76 -0.17 46.67
CA GLU A 14 -3.61 -1.09 46.54
C GLU A 14 -2.61 -0.97 47.68
N GLU A 15 -2.31 0.26 48.11
CA GLU A 15 -1.38 0.50 49.19
C GLU A 15 -2.00 0.26 50.60
N GLY A 16 -3.29 0.33 50.73
CA GLY A 16 -3.98 0.27 52.01
C GLY A 16 -3.53 1.37 52.99
N HIS A 17 -2.95 2.45 52.48
CA HIS A 17 -2.38 3.54 53.29
C HIS A 17 -2.20 4.83 52.48
N PHE A 18 -2.85 5.91 52.87
CA PHE A 18 -2.82 7.20 52.18
C PHE A 18 -1.40 7.77 51.99
N GLY A 19 -0.54 7.65 53.03
CA GLY A 19 0.82 8.17 52.94
C GLY A 19 1.68 7.43 51.90
N ARG A 20 1.61 6.10 51.83
CA ARG A 20 2.31 5.30 50.82
C ARG A 20 1.75 5.58 49.42
N ALA A 21 0.44 5.63 49.27
CA ALA A 21 -0.19 5.99 48.01
C ALA A 21 0.21 7.38 47.51
N ALA A 22 0.24 8.38 48.43
CA ALA A 22 0.69 9.73 48.10
C ALA A 22 2.14 9.76 47.64
N ALA A 23 3.04 9.05 48.36
CA ALA A 23 4.44 8.91 47.97
C ALA A 23 4.60 8.27 46.57
N ARG A 24 3.86 7.17 46.29
CA ARG A 24 3.84 6.50 44.96
C ARG A 24 3.37 7.43 43.85
N LEU A 25 2.41 8.30 44.14
CA LEU A 25 1.84 9.24 43.19
C LEU A 25 2.64 10.55 43.08
N ASN A 26 3.73 10.70 43.83
CA ASN A 26 4.53 11.94 43.94
C ASN A 26 3.70 13.19 44.31
N ILE A 27 2.76 13.04 45.24
CA ILE A 27 1.94 14.13 45.76
C ILE A 27 1.94 14.11 47.30
N VAL A 28 1.50 15.21 47.90
CA VAL A 28 1.38 15.28 49.35
C VAL A 28 0.09 14.62 49.84
N GLN A 29 0.15 13.89 50.95
CA GLN A 29 -0.99 13.13 51.51
C GLN A 29 -2.26 13.98 51.71
N PRO A 30 -2.22 15.24 52.21
CA PRO A 30 -3.43 16.06 52.35
C PRO A 30 -4.16 16.27 51.00
N ALA A 31 -3.41 16.48 49.92
CA ALA A 31 -3.99 16.66 48.60
C ALA A 31 -4.68 15.37 48.10
N LEU A 32 -4.04 14.21 48.31
CA LEU A 32 -4.67 12.89 47.95
C LEU A 32 -5.94 12.69 48.77
N SER A 33 -5.91 12.94 50.11
CA SER A 33 -7.08 12.77 50.96
C SER A 33 -8.23 13.68 50.55
N MET A 34 -7.96 14.91 50.13
CA MET A 34 -8.96 15.87 49.63
C MET A 34 -9.60 15.37 48.32
N GLN A 35 -8.79 14.85 47.40
CA GLN A 35 -9.31 14.31 46.12
C GLN A 35 -10.16 13.07 46.32
N ILE A 36 -9.79 12.17 47.21
CA ILE A 36 -10.61 10.99 47.55
C ILE A 36 -11.92 11.42 48.23
N LYS A 37 -11.85 12.40 49.14
CA LYS A 37 -13.08 12.91 49.81
C LYS A 37 -14.02 13.56 48.78
N ALA A 38 -13.50 14.35 47.82
CA ALA A 38 -14.32 14.91 46.74
C ALA A 38 -14.98 13.82 45.87
N LEU A 39 -14.24 12.74 45.59
CA LEU A 39 -14.79 11.58 44.87
C LEU A 39 -15.90 10.88 45.67
N GLU A 40 -15.70 10.67 46.96
CA GLU A 40 -16.71 10.08 47.87
C GLU A 40 -17.97 10.96 47.95
N GLU A 41 -17.81 12.29 48.04
CA GLU A 41 -18.91 13.25 48.02
C GLU A 41 -19.67 13.25 46.70
N GLU A 42 -18.97 13.20 45.58
CA GLU A 42 -19.58 13.13 44.23
C GLU A 42 -20.39 11.84 44.03
N LEU A 43 -19.89 10.70 44.55
CA LEU A 43 -20.53 9.39 44.43
C LEU A 43 -21.61 9.15 45.52
N GLY A 44 -21.70 10.05 46.49
CA GLY A 44 -22.71 10.03 47.52
C GLY A 44 -22.47 9.01 48.65
N GLY A 45 -21.20 8.51 48.81
CA GLY A 45 -20.89 7.56 49.85
C GLY A 45 -19.42 7.27 50.05
N ALA A 46 -19.09 6.69 51.23
CA ALA A 46 -17.71 6.33 51.54
C ALA A 46 -17.24 5.13 50.73
N LEU A 47 -16.03 5.24 50.16
CA LEU A 47 -15.34 4.18 49.42
C LEU A 47 -14.33 3.43 50.28
N PHE A 48 -13.90 4.05 51.37
CA PHE A 48 -12.93 3.49 52.32
C PHE A 48 -13.48 3.48 53.74
N ILE A 49 -13.19 2.38 54.44
CA ILE A 49 -13.27 2.27 55.88
C ILE A 49 -11.92 2.71 56.46
N ARG A 50 -11.90 3.81 57.22
CA ARG A 50 -10.68 4.37 57.78
C ARG A 50 -10.59 3.99 59.27
N THR A 51 -9.61 3.18 59.60
CA THR A 51 -9.26 2.87 60.97
C THR A 51 -7.90 3.50 61.27
N SER A 52 -7.53 3.58 62.58
CA SER A 52 -6.23 4.11 62.98
C SER A 52 -5.04 3.29 62.48
N ARG A 53 -5.24 2.09 61.97
CA ARG A 53 -4.20 1.14 61.56
C ARG A 53 -4.27 0.70 60.10
N ARG A 54 -5.45 0.80 59.46
CA ARG A 54 -5.67 0.29 58.10
C ARG A 54 -6.72 1.11 57.34
N VAL A 55 -6.59 1.09 56.05
CA VAL A 55 -7.59 1.59 55.08
C VAL A 55 -8.07 0.41 54.29
N GLU A 56 -9.35 0.10 54.43
CA GLU A 56 -9.99 -1.02 53.73
C GLU A 56 -11.12 -0.50 52.81
N LEU A 57 -11.47 -1.25 51.76
CA LEU A 57 -12.54 -0.86 50.87
C LEU A 57 -13.91 -1.16 51.46
N THR A 58 -14.88 -0.30 51.20
CA THR A 58 -16.31 -0.60 51.39
C THR A 58 -16.81 -1.48 50.23
N ASP A 59 -18.04 -2.03 50.29
CA ASP A 59 -18.63 -2.72 49.15
C ASP A 59 -18.71 -1.84 47.91
N ALA A 60 -19.03 -0.55 48.08
CA ALA A 60 -18.99 0.43 47.00
C ALA A 60 -17.56 0.66 46.49
N GLY A 61 -16.56 0.65 47.40
CA GLY A 61 -15.16 0.72 47.05
C GLY A 61 -14.71 -0.51 46.25
N LEU A 62 -15.13 -1.72 46.61
CA LEU A 62 -14.82 -2.93 45.84
C LEU A 62 -15.41 -2.87 44.43
N LEU A 63 -16.64 -2.41 44.29
CA LEU A 63 -17.30 -2.21 43.02
C LEU A 63 -16.50 -1.17 42.18
N LEU A 64 -16.21 -0.01 42.79
CA LEU A 64 -15.43 1.05 42.08
C LEU A 64 -14.05 0.55 41.68
N GLN A 65 -13.40 -0.30 42.47
CA GLN A 65 -12.07 -0.84 42.11
C GLN A 65 -12.09 -1.60 40.79
N ALA A 66 -13.13 -2.44 40.60
CA ALA A 66 -13.28 -3.18 39.32
C ALA A 66 -13.57 -2.23 38.14
N GLU A 67 -14.53 -1.31 38.34
CA GLU A 67 -14.94 -0.38 37.27
C GLU A 67 -13.86 0.67 36.95
N ALA A 68 -13.10 1.15 37.93
CA ALA A 68 -12.02 2.06 37.76
C ALA A 68 -10.87 1.47 36.91
N ARG A 69 -10.52 0.20 37.12
CA ARG A 69 -9.53 -0.52 36.29
C ARG A 69 -10.00 -0.59 34.85
N ARG A 70 -11.21 -1.05 34.59
CA ARG A 70 -11.80 -1.13 33.25
C ARG A 70 -11.82 0.23 32.53
N THR A 71 -12.21 1.27 33.27
CA THR A 71 -12.28 2.64 32.72
C THR A 71 -10.89 3.15 32.32
N LEU A 72 -9.89 2.95 33.16
CA LEU A 72 -8.51 3.37 32.88
C LEU A 72 -7.89 2.55 31.74
N GLU A 73 -8.15 1.25 31.68
CA GLU A 73 -7.74 0.38 30.56
C GLU A 73 -8.37 0.85 29.24
N GLN A 74 -9.68 1.16 29.26
CA GLN A 74 -10.36 1.67 28.06
C GLN A 74 -9.85 3.04 27.63
N ALA A 75 -9.55 3.93 28.57
CA ALA A 75 -8.94 5.24 28.25
C ALA A 75 -7.56 5.09 27.60
N GLU A 76 -6.72 4.18 28.09
CA GLU A 76 -5.42 3.89 27.52
C GLU A 76 -5.54 3.22 26.15
N HIS A 77 -6.44 2.26 25.99
CA HIS A 77 -6.76 1.66 24.70
C HIS A 77 -7.17 2.72 23.66
N THR A 78 -8.04 3.65 24.06
CA THR A 78 -8.48 4.74 23.18
C THR A 78 -7.29 5.61 22.76
N ARG A 79 -6.45 5.99 23.70
CA ARG A 79 -5.23 6.80 23.44
C ARG A 79 -4.30 6.10 22.44
N LEU A 80 -4.04 4.81 22.65
CA LEU A 80 -3.18 4.01 21.77
C LEU A 80 -3.79 3.83 20.37
N SER A 81 -5.10 3.55 20.29
CA SER A 81 -5.80 3.39 19.02
C SER A 81 -5.76 4.65 18.16
N VAL A 82 -6.03 5.81 18.76
CA VAL A 82 -5.93 7.11 18.07
C VAL A 82 -4.50 7.39 17.65
N ALA A 83 -3.52 7.15 18.53
CA ALA A 83 -2.11 7.34 18.21
C ALA A 83 -1.65 6.44 17.03
N ARG A 84 -2.15 5.19 16.94
CA ARG A 84 -1.88 4.28 15.81
C ARG A 84 -2.50 4.80 14.52
N ALA A 85 -3.74 5.27 14.58
CA ALA A 85 -4.41 5.86 13.42
C ALA A 85 -3.67 7.10 12.89
N LEU A 86 -3.21 7.98 13.79
CA LEU A 86 -2.41 9.17 13.43
C LEU A 86 -1.03 8.84 12.83
N ARG A 87 -0.50 7.64 13.08
CA ARG A 87 0.72 7.14 12.43
C ARG A 87 0.47 6.32 11.17
N GLY A 88 -0.79 6.19 10.76
CA GLY A 88 -1.17 5.39 9.60
C GLY A 88 -1.00 3.88 9.77
N GLU A 89 -1.00 3.39 11.03
CA GLU A 89 -0.84 1.98 11.37
C GLU A 89 -2.18 1.21 11.31
N THR A 90 -3.30 1.92 11.06
CA THR A 90 -4.64 1.35 10.91
C THR A 90 -5.37 2.08 9.80
N GLY A 91 -6.40 1.47 9.24
CA GLY A 91 -7.20 2.04 8.15
C GLY A 91 -7.18 1.17 6.91
N ARG A 92 -7.32 1.77 5.73
CA ARG A 92 -7.31 1.06 4.44
C ARG A 92 -6.49 1.81 3.40
N VAL A 93 -5.94 1.06 2.42
CA VAL A 93 -5.32 1.59 1.20
C VAL A 93 -5.89 0.84 0.00
N ARG A 94 -6.43 1.59 -0.95
CA ARG A 94 -7.00 1.06 -2.20
C ARG A 94 -5.94 1.19 -3.29
N VAL A 95 -5.48 0.04 -3.78
CA VAL A 95 -4.39 -0.08 -4.77
C VAL A 95 -4.93 -0.64 -6.07
N GLY A 96 -4.87 0.14 -7.13
CA GLY A 96 -5.16 -0.29 -8.49
C GLY A 96 -3.88 -0.67 -9.23
N PHE A 97 -3.97 -1.60 -10.16
CA PHE A 97 -2.84 -1.93 -11.02
C PHE A 97 -3.30 -2.32 -12.44
N ALA A 98 -2.51 -1.95 -13.44
CA ALA A 98 -2.66 -2.49 -14.78
C ALA A 98 -2.06 -3.91 -14.82
N GLY A 99 -2.66 -4.81 -15.61
CA GLY A 99 -2.32 -6.24 -15.59
C GLY A 99 -0.84 -6.56 -15.78
N ASN A 100 -0.09 -5.72 -16.51
CA ASN A 100 1.35 -5.90 -16.70
C ASN A 100 2.20 -5.46 -15.50
N ALA A 101 1.67 -4.65 -14.59
CA ALA A 101 2.38 -4.13 -13.42
C ALA A 101 2.80 -5.26 -12.45
N ILE A 102 2.01 -6.34 -12.38
CA ILE A 102 2.30 -7.48 -11.50
C ILE A 102 3.63 -8.15 -11.84
N PHE A 103 3.97 -8.22 -13.13
CA PHE A 103 5.18 -8.88 -13.62
C PHE A 103 6.45 -8.06 -13.35
N SER A 104 6.32 -6.78 -13.02
CA SER A 104 7.45 -5.93 -12.66
C SER A 104 8.16 -6.37 -11.37
N GLY A 105 7.48 -7.14 -10.52
CA GLY A 105 7.92 -7.46 -9.18
C GLY A 105 7.78 -6.31 -8.17
N LYS A 106 7.73 -5.06 -8.64
CA LYS A 106 7.66 -3.87 -7.77
C LYS A 106 6.36 -3.81 -6.99
N LEU A 107 5.21 -3.97 -7.64
CA LEU A 107 3.90 -4.02 -6.98
C LEU A 107 3.89 -5.08 -5.86
N ILE A 108 4.34 -6.29 -6.18
CA ILE A 108 4.36 -7.41 -5.21
C ILE A 108 5.28 -7.10 -4.03
N ALA A 109 6.46 -6.54 -4.30
CA ALA A 109 7.42 -6.17 -3.26
C ALA A 109 6.86 -5.10 -2.32
N ASP A 110 6.24 -4.05 -2.88
CA ASP A 110 5.65 -2.95 -2.11
C ASP A 110 4.48 -3.42 -1.24
N LEU A 111 3.55 -4.19 -1.80
CA LEU A 111 2.42 -4.74 -1.07
C LEU A 111 2.88 -5.65 0.08
N ARG A 112 3.85 -6.55 -0.18
CA ARG A 112 4.41 -7.44 0.83
C ARG A 112 5.08 -6.66 1.96
N LEU A 113 5.95 -5.72 1.62
CA LEU A 113 6.68 -4.91 2.59
C LEU A 113 5.73 -4.05 3.43
N PHE A 114 4.71 -3.47 2.79
CA PHE A 114 3.72 -2.67 3.48
C PHE A 114 2.88 -3.51 4.44
N HIS A 115 2.38 -4.66 4.00
CA HIS A 115 1.61 -5.57 4.86
C HIS A 115 2.42 -6.08 6.06
N GLN A 116 3.71 -6.39 5.86
CA GLN A 116 4.59 -6.80 6.96
C GLN A 116 4.79 -5.70 8.00
N ARG A 117 4.87 -4.44 7.56
CA ARG A 117 5.11 -3.29 8.44
C ARG A 117 3.83 -2.76 9.09
N PHE A 118 2.69 -2.91 8.43
CA PHE A 118 1.39 -2.40 8.83
C PHE A 118 0.32 -3.50 8.72
N PRO A 119 0.38 -4.55 9.54
CA PRO A 119 -0.47 -5.74 9.40
C PRO A 119 -1.97 -5.46 9.66
N ASP A 120 -2.27 -4.37 10.38
CA ASP A 120 -3.65 -3.99 10.72
C ASP A 120 -4.26 -3.01 9.70
N VAL A 121 -3.56 -2.74 8.59
CA VAL A 121 -4.09 -1.96 7.48
C VAL A 121 -4.72 -2.88 6.44
N GLU A 122 -5.96 -2.60 6.10
CA GLU A 122 -6.67 -3.29 5.03
C GLU A 122 -6.14 -2.84 3.66
N LEU A 123 -5.66 -3.80 2.85
CA LEU A 123 -5.25 -3.57 1.46
C LEU A 123 -6.37 -4.04 0.53
N LEU A 124 -6.99 -3.09 -0.19
CA LEU A 124 -7.97 -3.38 -1.23
C LEU A 124 -7.27 -3.29 -2.58
N ILE A 125 -7.06 -4.44 -3.22
CA ILE A 125 -6.24 -4.55 -4.43
C ILE A 125 -7.14 -5.00 -5.58
N HIS A 126 -7.12 -4.29 -6.72
CA HIS A 126 -7.88 -4.66 -7.90
C HIS A 126 -7.17 -4.28 -9.19
N GLU A 127 -7.43 -5.06 -10.22
CA GLU A 127 -6.98 -4.76 -11.57
C GLU A 127 -7.91 -3.72 -12.21
N ALA A 128 -7.33 -2.68 -12.79
CA ALA A 128 -8.06 -1.64 -13.51
C ALA A 128 -7.23 -1.10 -14.68
N ALA A 129 -7.90 -0.70 -15.75
CA ALA A 129 -7.23 -0.10 -16.90
C ALA A 129 -6.55 1.23 -16.50
N PRO A 130 -5.46 1.64 -17.19
CA PRO A 130 -4.72 2.86 -16.85
C PRO A 130 -5.59 4.10 -16.69
N GLN A 131 -6.52 4.33 -17.62
CA GLN A 131 -7.43 5.47 -17.58
C GLN A 131 -8.43 5.39 -16.41
N GLU A 132 -8.97 4.21 -16.15
CA GLU A 132 -9.88 3.97 -15.02
C GLU A 132 -9.22 4.26 -13.68
N GLN A 133 -7.91 3.95 -13.53
CA GLN A 133 -7.15 4.27 -12.32
C GLN A 133 -7.07 5.78 -12.10
N VAL A 134 -6.81 6.57 -13.15
CA VAL A 134 -6.78 8.04 -13.07
C VAL A 134 -8.14 8.58 -12.62
N GLU A 135 -9.22 8.15 -13.27
CA GLU A 135 -10.58 8.56 -12.95
C GLU A 135 -10.97 8.19 -11.52
N ALA A 136 -10.65 6.97 -11.09
CA ALA A 136 -10.94 6.47 -9.75
C ALA A 136 -10.15 7.22 -8.66
N ILE A 137 -8.91 7.65 -8.94
CA ILE A 137 -8.13 8.49 -8.01
C ILE A 137 -8.77 9.88 -7.90
N LEU A 138 -9.12 10.50 -9.02
CA LEU A 138 -9.78 11.81 -9.02
C LEU A 138 -11.15 11.79 -8.33
N ALA A 139 -11.87 10.68 -8.44
CA ALA A 139 -13.14 10.44 -7.75
C ALA A 139 -12.97 10.02 -6.27
N GLY A 140 -11.74 9.86 -5.76
CA GLY A 140 -11.48 9.39 -4.40
C GLY A 140 -11.89 7.94 -4.14
N GLN A 141 -12.03 7.14 -5.19
CA GLN A 141 -12.36 5.71 -5.13
C GLN A 141 -11.11 4.81 -5.09
N LEU A 142 -9.97 5.33 -5.55
CA LEU A 142 -8.66 4.71 -5.52
C LEU A 142 -7.66 5.64 -4.84
N ASP A 143 -6.68 5.09 -4.12
CA ASP A 143 -5.65 5.87 -3.46
C ASP A 143 -4.35 5.88 -4.25
N ILE A 144 -3.98 4.74 -4.84
CA ILE A 144 -2.70 4.50 -5.50
C ILE A 144 -2.92 3.63 -6.73
N GLY A 145 -2.25 3.98 -7.81
CA GLY A 145 -2.27 3.19 -9.04
C GLY A 145 -0.86 2.79 -9.50
N TYR A 146 -0.72 1.57 -9.99
CA TYR A 146 0.46 1.07 -10.69
C TYR A 146 0.12 0.87 -12.16
N THR A 147 0.65 1.71 -13.02
CA THR A 147 0.25 1.77 -14.42
C THR A 147 1.42 2.11 -15.34
N PRO A 148 1.43 1.67 -16.61
CA PRO A 148 2.33 2.23 -17.61
C PRO A 148 2.09 3.74 -17.76
N ALA A 149 3.14 4.51 -18.04
CA ALA A 149 2.95 5.91 -18.39
C ALA A 149 2.24 6.00 -19.76
N HIS A 150 1.29 6.91 -19.85
CA HIS A 150 0.52 7.21 -21.08
C HIS A 150 0.19 8.71 -21.15
N SER A 151 -0.29 9.18 -22.30
CA SER A 151 -0.52 10.61 -22.56
C SER A 151 -1.41 11.32 -21.54
N ASN A 152 -2.43 10.63 -21.04
CA ASN A 152 -3.42 11.21 -20.13
C ASN A 152 -3.09 11.05 -18.63
N ILE A 153 -1.91 10.47 -18.30
CA ILE A 153 -1.58 10.18 -16.90
C ILE A 153 -1.25 11.43 -16.10
N ALA A 154 -0.80 12.49 -16.76
CA ALA A 154 -0.47 13.77 -16.15
C ALA A 154 -1.69 14.70 -16.01
N ALA A 155 -2.86 14.14 -15.69
CA ALA A 155 -4.06 14.92 -15.46
C ALA A 155 -3.89 15.87 -14.24
N PRO A 156 -4.50 17.07 -14.25
CA PRO A 156 -4.52 17.95 -13.09
C PRO A 156 -5.05 17.20 -11.86
N GLY A 157 -4.32 17.24 -10.76
CA GLY A 157 -4.68 16.53 -9.52
C GLY A 157 -4.02 15.15 -9.36
N ILE A 158 -3.29 14.65 -10.36
CA ILE A 158 -2.56 13.38 -10.30
C ILE A 158 -1.05 13.61 -10.12
N ALA A 159 -0.50 13.05 -9.07
CA ALA A 159 0.95 12.93 -8.87
C ALA A 159 1.46 11.67 -9.56
N VAL A 160 2.49 11.80 -10.38
CA VAL A 160 3.09 10.71 -11.15
C VAL A 160 4.52 10.51 -10.71
N ARG A 161 4.91 9.27 -10.43
CA ARG A 161 6.27 8.91 -10.05
C ARG A 161 6.74 7.67 -10.81
N ARG A 162 7.83 7.80 -11.58
CA ARG A 162 8.44 6.68 -12.30
C ARG A 162 9.06 5.69 -11.31
N ILE A 163 8.75 4.41 -11.46
CA ILE A 163 9.17 3.34 -10.55
C ILE A 163 9.86 2.17 -11.25
N GLY A 164 9.87 2.15 -12.60
CA GLY A 164 10.58 1.14 -13.37
C GLY A 164 10.62 1.44 -14.86
N ASP A 165 11.66 0.90 -15.51
CA ASP A 165 11.87 0.91 -16.94
C ASP A 165 12.38 -0.45 -17.39
N TRP A 166 11.90 -0.90 -18.54
CA TRP A 166 12.26 -2.19 -19.11
C TRP A 166 12.43 -2.12 -20.61
N GLU A 167 13.39 -2.89 -21.09
CA GLU A 167 13.52 -3.19 -22.53
C GLU A 167 12.26 -3.91 -23.04
N ILE A 168 12.04 -3.80 -24.33
CA ILE A 168 10.99 -4.55 -25.03
C ILE A 168 11.51 -5.93 -25.43
N ARG A 169 10.66 -6.91 -25.31
CA ARG A 169 10.84 -8.27 -25.82
C ARG A 169 9.82 -8.55 -26.92
N VAL A 170 10.21 -9.39 -27.86
CA VAL A 170 9.28 -9.97 -28.82
C VAL A 170 8.91 -11.36 -28.34
N ALA A 171 7.62 -11.59 -28.09
CA ALA A 171 7.08 -12.90 -27.79
C ALA A 171 6.59 -13.53 -29.10
N LEU A 172 7.02 -14.76 -29.39
CA LEU A 172 6.79 -15.45 -30.65
C LEU A 172 6.83 -16.98 -30.41
N PRO A 173 6.21 -17.79 -31.32
CA PRO A 173 6.31 -19.24 -31.23
C PRO A 173 7.76 -19.71 -31.33
N GLU A 174 8.11 -20.78 -30.61
CA GLU A 174 9.47 -21.35 -30.65
C GLU A 174 9.88 -21.86 -32.04
N GLU A 175 8.88 -22.27 -32.88
CA GLU A 175 9.07 -22.73 -34.24
C GLU A 175 9.20 -21.59 -35.27
N HIS A 176 8.98 -20.34 -34.85
CA HIS A 176 9.04 -19.19 -35.76
C HIS A 176 10.48 -18.97 -36.22
N PRO A 177 10.75 -18.62 -37.51
CA PRO A 177 12.12 -18.40 -38.01
C PRO A 177 12.91 -17.40 -37.19
N LEU A 178 12.29 -16.33 -36.72
CA LEU A 178 12.92 -15.31 -35.88
C LEU A 178 13.31 -15.84 -34.48
N ALA A 179 12.75 -16.93 -34.00
CA ALA A 179 13.10 -17.53 -32.70
C ALA A 179 14.55 -18.06 -32.65
N GLN A 180 15.18 -18.31 -33.80
CA GLN A 180 16.57 -18.78 -33.89
C GLN A 180 17.59 -17.66 -33.59
N HIS A 181 17.18 -16.39 -33.64
CA HIS A 181 18.05 -15.26 -33.35
C HIS A 181 18.14 -15.00 -31.84
N ALA A 182 19.34 -14.71 -31.36
CA ALA A 182 19.54 -14.37 -29.95
C ALA A 182 18.89 -13.03 -29.54
N ALA A 183 18.80 -12.10 -30.49
CA ALA A 183 18.10 -10.82 -30.37
C ALA A 183 17.57 -10.40 -31.73
N LEU A 184 16.51 -9.58 -31.72
CA LEU A 184 15.85 -9.08 -32.91
C LEU A 184 16.07 -7.58 -33.06
N THR A 185 15.98 -7.06 -34.29
CA THR A 185 15.90 -5.62 -34.59
C THR A 185 14.49 -5.29 -35.08
N VAL A 186 14.14 -4.00 -35.10
CA VAL A 186 12.84 -3.56 -35.62
C VAL A 186 12.66 -3.93 -37.10
N GLU A 187 13.73 -3.84 -37.90
CA GLU A 187 13.69 -4.17 -39.31
C GLU A 187 13.37 -5.63 -39.59
N MET A 188 13.74 -6.54 -38.68
CA MET A 188 13.41 -7.96 -38.77
C MET A 188 11.90 -8.23 -38.59
N LEU A 189 11.18 -7.27 -38.01
CA LEU A 189 9.71 -7.36 -37.85
C LEU A 189 8.95 -6.85 -39.07
N ALA A 190 9.65 -6.41 -40.13
CA ALA A 190 9.04 -5.86 -41.33
C ALA A 190 8.16 -6.88 -42.05
N GLY A 191 6.88 -6.60 -42.15
CA GLY A 191 5.88 -7.50 -42.82
C GLY A 191 5.35 -8.60 -41.89
N GLU A 192 5.91 -8.80 -40.71
CA GLU A 192 5.35 -9.73 -39.73
C GLU A 192 4.03 -9.20 -39.17
N PRO A 193 3.02 -10.06 -38.96
CA PRO A 193 1.80 -9.67 -38.29
C PRO A 193 2.11 -9.39 -36.80
N LEU A 194 1.74 -8.20 -36.31
CA LEU A 194 1.95 -7.80 -34.94
C LEU A 194 0.64 -7.74 -34.18
N VAL A 195 0.66 -8.12 -32.90
CA VAL A 195 -0.43 -7.87 -31.94
C VAL A 195 0.00 -6.79 -30.96
N LEU A 196 -0.84 -5.77 -30.81
CA LEU A 196 -0.65 -4.72 -29.83
C LEU A 196 -1.59 -4.88 -28.65
N TYR A 197 -1.06 -4.73 -27.45
CA TYR A 197 -1.85 -4.52 -26.25
C TYR A 197 -2.47 -3.13 -26.33
N GLN A 198 -3.78 -3.05 -26.39
CA GLN A 198 -4.52 -1.79 -26.45
C GLN A 198 -5.31 -1.60 -25.16
N ALA A 199 -4.65 -1.12 -24.11
CA ALA A 199 -5.34 -0.51 -23.00
C ALA A 199 -5.27 1.01 -23.19
N HIS A 200 -6.29 1.60 -23.81
CA HIS A 200 -6.51 3.04 -23.91
C HIS A 200 -5.21 3.87 -24.05
N ASP A 201 -4.75 4.08 -25.29
CA ASP A 201 -3.64 5.00 -25.68
C ASP A 201 -2.23 4.74 -25.09
N VAL A 202 -2.06 3.70 -24.27
CA VAL A 202 -0.76 3.40 -23.62
C VAL A 202 0.35 3.06 -24.62
N HIS A 203 0.04 2.54 -25.77
CA HIS A 203 0.99 2.09 -26.79
C HIS A 203 1.09 2.99 -28.03
N GLU A 204 0.49 4.17 -27.98
CA GLU A 204 0.60 5.11 -29.09
C GLU A 204 2.07 5.43 -29.46
N HIS A 205 2.93 5.58 -28.44
CA HIS A 205 4.35 5.81 -28.64
C HIS A 205 5.07 4.61 -29.31
N LEU A 206 4.85 3.39 -28.81
CA LEU A 206 5.43 2.18 -29.39
C LEU A 206 4.95 1.98 -30.83
N PHE A 207 3.63 2.15 -31.09
CA PHE A 207 3.09 2.07 -32.44
C PHE A 207 3.64 3.15 -33.36
N THR A 208 3.72 4.38 -32.91
CA THR A 208 4.25 5.50 -33.69
C THR A 208 5.71 5.26 -34.06
N MET A 209 6.54 4.78 -33.12
CA MET A 209 7.93 4.42 -33.38
C MET A 209 8.08 3.28 -34.40
N LEU A 210 7.27 2.22 -34.26
CA LEU A 210 7.26 1.11 -35.22
C LEU A 210 6.81 1.58 -36.61
N ALA A 211 5.75 2.38 -36.70
CA ALA A 211 5.25 2.92 -37.94
C ALA A 211 6.27 3.86 -38.62
N GLN A 212 7.01 4.66 -37.82
CA GLN A 212 8.08 5.51 -38.36
C GLN A 212 9.26 4.70 -38.92
N LYS A 213 9.65 3.60 -38.26
CA LYS A 213 10.79 2.77 -38.70
C LYS A 213 10.41 1.80 -39.81
N LEU A 214 9.25 1.20 -39.79
CA LEU A 214 8.82 0.17 -40.73
C LEU A 214 8.01 0.72 -41.90
N GLY A 215 7.42 1.91 -41.78
CA GLY A 215 6.57 2.51 -42.79
C GLY A 215 5.39 1.59 -43.15
N GLU A 216 5.15 1.39 -44.45
CA GLU A 216 4.10 0.52 -44.97
C GLU A 216 4.24 -0.99 -44.61
N LYS A 217 5.43 -1.39 -44.15
CA LYS A 217 5.70 -2.76 -43.70
C LYS A 217 5.31 -2.99 -42.21
N CYS A 218 4.81 -1.98 -41.51
CA CYS A 218 4.28 -2.13 -40.18
C CYS A 218 2.85 -2.71 -40.23
N HIS A 219 2.72 -3.99 -39.95
CA HIS A 219 1.44 -4.72 -40.06
C HIS A 219 0.84 -5.05 -38.70
N ILE A 220 -0.06 -4.21 -38.19
CA ILE A 220 -0.80 -4.49 -36.97
C ILE A 220 -2.04 -5.32 -37.30
N ALA A 221 -1.92 -6.64 -37.14
CA ALA A 221 -2.97 -7.61 -37.46
C ALA A 221 -4.02 -7.73 -36.37
N TYR A 222 -3.62 -7.58 -35.09
CA TYR A 222 -4.49 -7.75 -33.93
C TYR A 222 -4.31 -6.64 -32.90
N ARG A 223 -5.39 -6.40 -32.15
CA ARG A 223 -5.40 -5.53 -30.97
C ARG A 223 -6.04 -6.31 -29.82
N SER A 224 -5.45 -6.24 -28.64
CA SER A 224 -5.90 -7.00 -27.46
C SER A 224 -6.06 -6.10 -26.26
N GLY A 225 -7.14 -6.29 -25.50
CA GLY A 225 -7.43 -5.54 -24.26
C GLY A 225 -6.73 -6.09 -23.02
N SER A 226 -6.01 -7.21 -23.11
CA SER A 226 -5.28 -7.77 -21.96
C SER A 226 -3.92 -8.33 -22.36
N THR A 227 -2.97 -8.27 -21.41
CA THR A 227 -1.64 -8.83 -21.57
C THR A 227 -1.67 -10.34 -21.88
N LEU A 228 -2.51 -11.10 -21.17
CA LEU A 228 -2.63 -12.55 -21.39
C LEU A 228 -3.21 -12.87 -22.77
N SER A 229 -4.21 -12.12 -23.23
CA SER A 229 -4.75 -12.30 -24.59
C SER A 229 -3.71 -11.96 -25.66
N THR A 230 -2.87 -10.94 -25.44
CA THR A 230 -1.75 -10.59 -26.33
C THR A 230 -0.77 -11.77 -26.44
N LEU A 231 -0.37 -12.35 -25.32
CA LEU A 231 0.53 -13.52 -25.32
C LEU A 231 -0.14 -14.78 -25.91
N ALA A 232 -1.44 -14.98 -25.68
CA ALA A 232 -2.18 -16.09 -26.26
C ALA A 232 -2.21 -16.00 -27.79
N ILE A 233 -2.47 -14.81 -28.37
CA ILE A 233 -2.42 -14.58 -29.82
C ILE A 233 -1.01 -14.88 -30.36
N ALA A 234 0.05 -14.44 -29.66
CA ALA A 234 1.42 -14.73 -30.06
C ALA A 234 1.73 -16.22 -30.00
N ALA A 235 1.27 -16.94 -28.98
CA ALA A 235 1.48 -18.38 -28.84
C ALA A 235 0.80 -19.21 -29.96
N THR A 236 -0.28 -18.71 -30.57
CA THR A 236 -0.93 -19.37 -31.70
C THR A 236 -0.18 -19.19 -33.03
N GLY A 237 0.83 -18.32 -33.07
CA GLY A 237 1.54 -17.97 -34.31
C GLY A 237 0.77 -17.00 -35.25
N LEU A 238 -0.37 -16.48 -34.82
CA LEU A 238 -1.14 -15.52 -35.62
C LEU A 238 -0.47 -14.13 -35.71
N ALA A 239 0.31 -13.78 -34.73
CA ALA A 239 1.05 -12.50 -34.70
C ALA A 239 2.20 -12.53 -33.69
N LEU A 240 3.17 -11.67 -33.83
CA LEU A 240 4.25 -11.44 -32.85
C LEU A 240 3.80 -10.38 -31.85
N ALA A 241 4.13 -10.55 -30.56
CA ALA A 241 3.79 -9.59 -29.52
C ALA A 241 5.01 -8.83 -29.01
N LEU A 242 4.91 -7.51 -28.93
CA LEU A 242 5.91 -6.69 -28.27
C LEU A 242 5.47 -6.44 -26.82
N VAL A 243 6.31 -6.87 -25.89
CA VAL A 243 5.97 -6.87 -24.45
C VAL A 243 7.14 -6.37 -23.60
N PRO A 244 6.88 -5.76 -22.43
CA PRO A 244 7.94 -5.41 -21.48
C PRO A 244 8.71 -6.64 -21.02
N ALA A 245 10.03 -6.51 -20.81
CA ALA A 245 10.91 -7.62 -20.43
C ALA A 245 10.44 -8.45 -19.22
N PRO A 246 9.81 -7.91 -18.18
CA PRO A 246 9.31 -8.72 -17.07
C PRO A 246 8.28 -9.78 -17.47
N LEU A 247 7.56 -9.60 -18.59
CA LEU A 247 6.59 -10.59 -19.07
C LEU A 247 7.24 -11.90 -19.55
N GLN A 248 8.54 -11.93 -19.81
CA GLN A 248 9.25 -13.19 -20.12
C GLN A 248 9.14 -14.24 -19.01
N GLN A 249 8.74 -13.84 -17.79
CA GLN A 249 8.47 -14.77 -16.68
C GLN A 249 7.16 -15.56 -16.87
N VAL A 250 6.30 -15.12 -17.79
CA VAL A 250 5.05 -15.83 -18.10
C VAL A 250 5.37 -16.98 -19.05
N ALA A 251 5.48 -18.18 -18.50
CA ALA A 251 5.72 -19.39 -19.27
C ALA A 251 4.42 -19.85 -19.96
N ILE A 252 4.37 -19.77 -21.28
CA ILE A 252 3.31 -20.34 -22.12
C ILE A 252 3.97 -21.42 -22.98
N PRO A 253 3.42 -22.66 -23.03
CA PRO A 253 3.97 -23.72 -23.87
C PRO A 253 4.13 -23.28 -25.34
N GLY A 254 5.30 -23.52 -25.92
CA GLY A 254 5.61 -23.16 -27.31
C GLY A 254 5.86 -21.68 -27.58
N LEU A 255 5.85 -20.80 -26.55
CA LEU A 255 6.16 -19.39 -26.68
C LEU A 255 7.56 -19.09 -26.15
N VAL A 256 8.35 -18.34 -26.94
CA VAL A 256 9.66 -17.84 -26.53
C VAL A 256 9.71 -16.33 -26.59
N TYR A 257 10.67 -15.74 -25.86
CA TYR A 257 10.89 -14.29 -25.81
C TYR A 257 12.29 -13.97 -26.32
N ARG A 258 12.39 -12.98 -27.19
CA ARG A 258 13.66 -12.48 -27.70
C ARG A 258 13.83 -10.99 -27.42
N PRO A 259 15.01 -10.53 -27.00
CA PRO A 259 15.30 -9.11 -26.87
C PRO A 259 15.04 -8.38 -28.19
N LEU A 260 14.42 -7.22 -28.13
CA LEU A 260 14.37 -6.28 -29.23
C LEU A 260 15.48 -5.23 -29.02
N ASN A 261 16.51 -5.28 -29.87
CA ASN A 261 17.63 -4.34 -29.82
C ASN A 261 17.21 -2.97 -30.37
N GLU A 262 16.51 -2.23 -29.56
CA GLU A 262 16.03 -0.89 -29.88
C GLU A 262 16.06 0.00 -28.63
N PRO A 263 17.15 0.74 -28.41
CA PRO A 263 17.34 1.53 -27.19
C PRO A 263 16.29 2.60 -26.95
N ASP A 264 15.68 3.10 -28.03
CA ASP A 264 14.62 4.13 -27.94
C ASP A 264 13.26 3.57 -27.58
N LEU A 265 13.11 2.22 -27.58
CA LEU A 265 11.90 1.53 -27.20
C LEU A 265 12.01 0.96 -25.77
N SER A 266 11.36 1.59 -24.84
CA SER A 266 11.27 1.10 -23.47
C SER A 266 9.82 1.10 -23.00
N ALA A 267 9.49 0.15 -22.14
CA ALA A 267 8.28 0.17 -21.34
C ALA A 267 8.60 0.74 -19.98
N ASN A 268 7.72 1.53 -19.44
CA ASN A 268 7.88 2.09 -18.11
C ASN A 268 6.70 1.76 -17.22
N LEU A 269 6.91 1.81 -15.93
CA LEU A 269 5.89 1.72 -14.91
C LEU A 269 5.96 2.96 -14.04
N VAL A 270 4.81 3.52 -13.75
CA VAL A 270 4.67 4.66 -12.85
C VAL A 270 3.71 4.31 -11.71
N LEU A 271 3.95 4.93 -10.58
CA LEU A 271 3.04 4.99 -9.46
C LEU A 271 2.29 6.31 -9.54
N ILE A 272 0.97 6.25 -9.48
CA ILE A 272 0.10 7.43 -9.49
C ILE A 272 -0.69 7.53 -8.19
N SER A 273 -0.95 8.76 -7.77
CA SER A 273 -1.78 9.07 -6.60
C SER A 273 -2.40 10.46 -6.74
N GLY A 274 -3.33 10.82 -5.87
CA GLY A 274 -3.81 12.19 -5.81
C GLY A 274 -2.73 13.17 -5.36
N HIS A 275 -2.78 14.42 -5.84
CA HIS A 275 -1.88 15.50 -5.40
C HIS A 275 -2.13 15.94 -3.96
N GLN A 276 -3.38 15.85 -3.49
CA GLN A 276 -3.70 16.18 -2.10
C GLN A 276 -3.20 15.06 -1.17
N PRO A 277 -2.76 15.42 0.05
CA PRO A 277 -2.38 14.43 1.04
C PRO A 277 -3.55 13.46 1.27
N GLY A 278 -3.30 12.19 1.04
CA GLY A 278 -4.21 11.13 1.44
C GLY A 278 -4.27 10.99 2.97
N SER A 279 -4.94 9.96 3.45
CA SER A 279 -4.85 9.57 4.85
C SER A 279 -3.38 9.28 5.23
N GLU A 280 -3.07 9.34 6.53
CA GLU A 280 -1.72 9.00 7.02
C GLU A 280 -1.30 7.58 6.59
N THR A 281 -2.26 6.68 6.45
CA THR A 281 -2.05 5.31 5.96
C THR A 281 -1.61 5.29 4.50
N VAL A 282 -2.25 6.08 3.64
CA VAL A 282 -1.87 6.25 2.23
C VAL A 282 -0.50 6.90 2.12
N ASN A 283 -0.23 7.93 2.92
CA ASN A 283 1.08 8.59 2.97
C ASN A 283 2.19 7.63 3.43
N ALA A 284 1.91 6.76 4.40
CA ALA A 284 2.84 5.72 4.83
C ALA A 284 3.17 4.74 3.71
N TYR A 285 2.15 4.31 2.93
CA TYR A 285 2.35 3.47 1.76
C TYR A 285 3.21 4.16 0.70
N LEU A 286 2.89 5.41 0.34
CA LEU A 286 3.64 6.18 -0.67
C LEU A 286 5.11 6.37 -0.27
N LYS A 287 5.39 6.69 0.99
CA LYS A 287 6.77 6.80 1.50
C LYS A 287 7.55 5.49 1.34
N LEU A 288 6.91 4.36 1.64
CA LEU A 288 7.51 3.05 1.51
C LEU A 288 7.75 2.69 0.04
N ALA A 289 6.73 2.79 -0.81
CA ALA A 289 6.80 2.43 -2.23
C ALA A 289 7.81 3.29 -3.02
N THR A 290 8.08 4.51 -2.56
CA THR A 290 9.00 5.45 -3.21
C THR A 290 10.40 5.50 -2.59
N GLY A 291 10.67 4.67 -1.57
CA GLY A 291 11.99 4.58 -0.93
C GLY A 291 12.35 5.78 -0.04
N GLN A 292 11.40 6.66 0.26
CA GLN A 292 11.67 7.83 1.12
C GLN A 292 11.78 7.50 2.62
N GLY A 293 11.78 6.23 3.00
CA GLY A 293 11.82 5.81 4.41
C GLY A 293 12.75 4.65 4.75
N VAL A 294 13.42 4.02 3.78
CA VAL A 294 14.36 2.93 4.05
C VAL A 294 15.46 2.93 3.00
N ARG A 295 16.68 3.27 3.39
CA ARG A 295 17.89 2.85 2.66
C ARG A 295 18.02 1.33 2.83
N THR A 296 17.45 0.57 1.92
CA THR A 296 17.81 -0.83 1.73
C THR A 296 18.38 -0.95 0.33
N GLY A 297 19.68 -1.27 0.26
CA GLY A 297 20.36 -1.57 -0.99
C GLY A 297 19.68 -2.75 -1.67
N TRP A 298 19.04 -2.49 -2.75
CA TRP A 298 18.70 -3.48 -3.76
C TRP A 298 19.78 -3.41 -4.82
N HIS A 299 20.84 -4.19 -4.63
CA HIS A 299 21.74 -4.57 -5.73
C HIS A 299 21.03 -5.69 -6.49
N GLY A 300 20.67 -5.41 -7.73
CA GLY A 300 20.21 -6.43 -8.65
C GLY A 300 21.32 -7.51 -8.75
N GLY A 301 20.99 -8.71 -8.34
CA GLY A 301 21.78 -9.89 -8.62
C GLY A 301 21.61 -10.31 -10.09
N PRO A 302 22.57 -11.07 -10.63
CA PRO A 302 22.79 -11.32 -12.05
C PRO A 302 21.65 -12.06 -12.74
#